data_7d99316ba2daea5832489c4ddb2eb2d6
#
_entry.id   7d99316ba2daea5832489c4ddb2eb2d6
#
_cell.length_a   1.000
_cell.length_b   1.000
_cell.length_c   1.000
_cell.angle_alpha   90.00
_cell.angle_beta   90.00
_cell.angle_gamma   90.00
#
_symmetry.space_group_name_H-M   'P 1'
#
loop_
_entity.id
_entity.type
_entity.pdbx_description
1 polymer ?
#
loop_
_entity_poly.entity_id
_entity_poly.type
_entity_poly.pdbx_seq_one_letter_code
_entity_poly.pdbx_strand_id
1 'polypeptide(L)'
;ESKTKQDFVIRLKENIQLNQKKSLKRIKKDGSPIIGDFTCTLGTAQKQTKKRHRVVEFMDYEGALVRVVTNLQGVTAEEIAEMYKERWAIESFFRWIKQHLNVPVLFGTTQNAVFNQLFAALITYVLLKFMHTKGQKKNNCKRLSFTGFKRRFLHDTLSMEWQIGLKEITRFYAELFRIKMDDFG
;
A
#
# COMPACT_ATOMS: atom_id res chain seq x y z
N GLU A 1 -7.80 30.95 -17.97
CA GLU A 1 -7.14 29.94 -17.12
C GLU A 1 -7.75 28.58 -17.41
N SER A 2 -7.05 27.72 -18.13
CA SER A 2 -7.41 26.33 -18.39
C SER A 2 -7.42 25.61 -17.04
N LYS A 3 -8.62 25.34 -16.49
CA LYS A 3 -8.77 24.44 -15.34
C LYS A 3 -8.31 23.06 -15.79
N THR A 4 -7.07 22.70 -15.49
CA THR A 4 -6.55 21.35 -15.67
C THR A 4 -7.47 20.40 -14.92
N LYS A 5 -8.19 19.58 -15.65
CA LYS A 5 -9.13 18.61 -15.11
C LYS A 5 -8.32 17.53 -14.39
N GLN A 6 -8.28 17.61 -13.08
CA GLN A 6 -7.52 16.67 -12.26
C GLN A 6 -8.20 15.29 -12.28
N ASP A 7 -7.43 14.26 -12.54
CA ASP A 7 -7.89 12.88 -12.47
C ASP A 7 -7.98 12.40 -11.02
N PHE A 8 -8.96 11.54 -10.75
CA PHE A 8 -9.18 11.04 -9.41
C PHE A 8 -9.71 9.59 -9.39
N VAL A 9 -9.35 8.87 -8.33
CA VAL A 9 -9.93 7.58 -7.92
C VAL A 9 -10.23 7.66 -6.43
N ILE A 10 -11.51 7.67 -6.06
CA ILE A 10 -11.97 7.91 -4.68
C ILE A 10 -12.87 6.77 -4.23
N ARG A 11 -12.63 6.21 -3.03
CA ARG A 11 -13.52 5.23 -2.42
C ARG A 11 -14.85 5.84 -2.04
N LEU A 12 -15.94 5.18 -2.41
CA LEU A 12 -17.27 5.50 -1.95
C LEU A 12 -17.54 4.81 -0.61
N LYS A 13 -18.21 5.53 0.29
CA LYS A 13 -18.76 4.93 1.50
C LYS A 13 -19.89 3.97 1.14
N GLU A 14 -20.08 2.92 1.93
CA GLU A 14 -21.08 1.88 1.68
C GLU A 14 -22.51 2.42 1.64
N ASN A 15 -22.80 3.45 2.44
CA ASN A 15 -24.11 4.08 2.54
C ASN A 15 -24.44 5.04 1.38
N ILE A 16 -23.54 5.25 0.42
CA ILE A 16 -23.81 6.09 -0.75
C ILE A 16 -24.76 5.33 -1.70
N GLN A 17 -25.91 5.95 -2.00
CA GLN A 17 -26.86 5.41 -2.96
C GLN A 17 -26.35 5.62 -4.40
N LEU A 18 -26.44 4.55 -5.20
CA LEU A 18 -26.04 4.51 -6.61
C LEU A 18 -27.32 4.40 -7.46
N ASN A 19 -27.68 5.49 -8.13
CA ASN A 19 -28.93 5.56 -8.88
C ASN A 19 -28.69 5.49 -10.39
N GLN A 20 -29.66 4.96 -11.13
CA GLN A 20 -29.64 4.89 -12.59
C GLN A 20 -28.35 4.25 -13.15
N LYS A 21 -27.94 3.11 -12.61
CA LYS A 21 -26.75 2.38 -13.08
C LYS A 21 -26.88 2.05 -14.57
N LYS A 22 -25.83 2.39 -15.36
CA LYS A 22 -25.69 2.00 -16.79
C LYS A 22 -24.35 1.30 -16.95
N SER A 23 -24.37 -0.01 -17.23
CA SER A 23 -23.17 -0.80 -17.48
C SER A 23 -22.39 -0.26 -18.69
N LEU A 24 -21.07 -0.23 -18.57
CA LEU A 24 -20.16 0.15 -19.66
C LEU A 24 -19.87 -1.00 -20.61
N LYS A 25 -20.38 -2.23 -20.35
CA LYS A 25 -20.21 -3.44 -21.19
C LYS A 25 -18.77 -3.68 -21.64
N ARG A 26 -17.80 -3.41 -20.75
CA ARG A 26 -16.37 -3.62 -21.04
C ARG A 26 -16.02 -5.10 -20.84
N ILE A 27 -15.08 -5.59 -21.64
CA ILE A 27 -14.56 -6.96 -21.53
C ILE A 27 -13.79 -7.06 -20.21
N LYS A 28 -14.17 -8.03 -19.40
CA LYS A 28 -13.44 -8.38 -18.18
C LYS A 28 -12.40 -9.45 -18.50
N LYS A 29 -11.24 -9.38 -17.85
CA LYS A 29 -10.25 -10.47 -17.93
C LYS A 29 -10.72 -11.67 -17.12
N ASP A 30 -10.41 -12.88 -17.58
CA ASP A 30 -10.68 -14.09 -16.81
C ASP A 30 -9.96 -14.02 -15.45
N GLY A 31 -10.68 -14.38 -14.37
CA GLY A 31 -10.16 -14.26 -13.01
C GLY A 31 -10.10 -12.84 -12.46
N SER A 32 -10.67 -11.85 -13.16
CA SER A 32 -10.71 -10.45 -12.71
C SER A 32 -11.50 -10.30 -11.40
N PRO A 33 -10.99 -9.55 -10.42
CA PRO A 33 -11.71 -9.26 -9.18
C PRO A 33 -12.85 -8.25 -9.39
N ILE A 34 -13.06 -7.76 -10.62
CA ILE A 34 -14.05 -6.74 -10.95
C ILE A 34 -15.46 -7.32 -10.94
N ILE A 35 -16.31 -6.75 -10.11
CA ILE A 35 -17.74 -7.10 -10.03
C ILE A 35 -18.55 -6.25 -10.98
N GLY A 36 -18.31 -4.94 -11.02
CA GLY A 36 -19.06 -4.00 -11.84
C GLY A 36 -18.21 -2.83 -12.36
N ASP A 37 -18.53 -2.39 -13.60
CA ASP A 37 -18.02 -1.17 -14.20
C ASP A 37 -19.18 -0.46 -14.90
N PHE A 38 -19.64 0.64 -14.34
CA PHE A 38 -20.84 1.32 -14.79
C PHE A 38 -20.79 2.83 -14.48
N THR A 39 -21.69 3.56 -15.10
CA THR A 39 -21.93 4.97 -14.75
C THR A 39 -23.22 5.09 -13.96
N CYS A 40 -23.25 5.98 -12.98
CA CYS A 40 -24.42 6.26 -12.16
C CYS A 40 -24.43 7.69 -11.66
N THR A 41 -25.54 8.12 -11.07
CA THR A 41 -25.63 9.30 -10.24
C THR A 41 -25.53 8.91 -8.77
N LEU A 42 -24.88 9.74 -7.95
CA LEU A 42 -24.57 9.48 -6.55
C LEU A 42 -25.45 10.29 -5.63
N GLY A 43 -25.90 9.70 -4.54
CA GLY A 43 -26.63 10.38 -3.48
C GLY A 43 -28.11 10.03 -3.40
N THR A 44 -28.80 10.64 -2.43
CA THR A 44 -30.24 10.47 -2.21
C THR A 44 -31.06 11.25 -3.23
N ALA A 45 -32.36 10.95 -3.36
CA ALA A 45 -33.27 11.65 -4.25
C ALA A 45 -33.26 13.18 -4.06
N GLN A 46 -33.04 13.63 -2.81
CA GLN A 46 -33.00 15.06 -2.45
C GLN A 46 -31.63 15.72 -2.70
N LYS A 47 -30.53 14.94 -2.65
CA LYS A 47 -29.13 15.41 -2.81
C LYS A 47 -28.37 14.47 -3.75
N GLN A 48 -28.73 14.52 -5.02
CA GLN A 48 -28.14 13.70 -6.07
C GLN A 48 -27.14 14.51 -6.91
N THR A 49 -26.07 13.87 -7.37
CA THR A 49 -25.12 14.50 -8.30
C THR A 49 -25.82 14.80 -9.64
N LYS A 50 -25.63 16.02 -10.17
CA LYS A 50 -26.16 16.42 -11.48
C LYS A 50 -25.50 15.67 -12.64
N LYS A 51 -24.23 15.29 -12.47
CA LYS A 51 -23.45 14.55 -13.49
C LYS A 51 -23.35 13.07 -13.12
N ARG A 52 -23.30 12.23 -14.15
CA ARG A 52 -23.00 10.81 -13.99
C ARG A 52 -21.53 10.63 -13.75
N HIS A 53 -21.19 9.70 -12.86
CA HIS A 53 -19.82 9.32 -12.53
C HIS A 53 -19.62 7.85 -12.87
N ARG A 54 -18.41 7.49 -13.29
CA ARG A 54 -18.03 6.09 -13.45
C ARG A 54 -17.74 5.50 -12.07
N VAL A 55 -18.29 4.34 -11.80
CA VAL A 55 -18.06 3.57 -10.58
C VAL A 55 -17.56 2.18 -10.96
N VAL A 56 -16.47 1.77 -10.30
CA VAL A 56 -15.93 0.41 -10.42
C VAL A 56 -16.13 -0.28 -9.07
N GLU A 57 -16.73 -1.47 -9.10
CA GLU A 57 -16.92 -2.36 -7.96
C GLU A 57 -16.01 -3.58 -8.10
N PHE A 58 -15.24 -3.90 -7.06
CA PHE A 58 -14.32 -5.05 -7.06
C PHE A 58 -14.15 -5.61 -5.65
N MET A 59 -13.67 -6.86 -5.56
CA MET A 59 -13.29 -7.48 -4.29
C MET A 59 -11.85 -7.14 -3.93
N ASP A 60 -11.61 -6.77 -2.68
CA ASP A 60 -10.25 -6.63 -2.17
C ASP A 60 -9.63 -7.99 -1.80
N TYR A 61 -8.41 -7.97 -1.26
CA TYR A 61 -7.69 -9.19 -0.87
C TYR A 61 -8.32 -9.92 0.35
N GLU A 62 -9.15 -9.22 1.11
CA GLU A 62 -9.86 -9.76 2.28
C GLU A 62 -11.27 -10.25 1.90
N GLY A 63 -11.66 -10.11 0.64
CA GLY A 63 -12.98 -10.49 0.14
C GLY A 63 -14.05 -9.45 0.43
N ALA A 64 -13.69 -8.22 0.80
CA ALA A 64 -14.63 -7.13 1.00
C ALA A 64 -14.94 -6.39 -0.31
N LEU A 65 -16.20 -5.99 -0.47
CA LEU A 65 -16.63 -5.21 -1.62
C LEU A 65 -16.13 -3.76 -1.52
N VAL A 66 -15.32 -3.36 -2.49
CA VAL A 66 -14.83 -1.99 -2.63
C VAL A 66 -15.51 -1.31 -3.80
N ARG A 67 -15.96 -0.08 -3.59
CA ARG A 67 -16.55 0.80 -4.60
C ARG A 67 -15.69 2.03 -4.77
N VAL A 68 -15.25 2.32 -5.98
CA VAL A 68 -14.50 3.54 -6.30
C VAL A 68 -15.20 4.34 -7.38
N VAL A 69 -15.21 5.65 -7.22
CA VAL A 69 -15.68 6.60 -8.23
C VAL A 69 -14.49 7.26 -8.92
N THR A 70 -14.59 7.47 -10.22
CA THR A 70 -13.51 8.06 -11.02
C THR A 70 -14.05 8.89 -12.19
N ASN A 71 -13.21 9.79 -12.71
CA ASN A 71 -13.42 10.48 -13.99
C ASN A 71 -12.62 9.84 -15.14
N LEU A 72 -11.79 8.84 -14.86
CA LEU A 72 -10.99 8.14 -15.86
C LEU A 72 -11.87 7.27 -16.76
N GLN A 73 -11.96 7.60 -18.04
CA GLN A 73 -12.78 6.86 -19.00
C GLN A 73 -11.95 5.92 -19.89
N GLY A 74 -10.70 6.26 -20.17
CA GLY A 74 -9.79 5.48 -21.04
C GLY A 74 -9.06 4.34 -20.35
N VAL A 75 -9.19 4.20 -19.03
CA VAL A 75 -8.49 3.21 -18.21
C VAL A 75 -9.39 2.01 -17.95
N THR A 76 -8.85 0.80 -17.90
CA THR A 76 -9.61 -0.43 -17.59
C THR A 76 -10.09 -0.44 -16.14
N ALA A 77 -11.07 -1.27 -15.82
CA ALA A 77 -11.56 -1.39 -14.45
C ALA A 77 -10.50 -2.04 -13.52
N GLU A 78 -9.72 -2.96 -14.07
CA GLU A 78 -8.61 -3.63 -13.39
C GLU A 78 -7.52 -2.62 -13.00
N GLU A 79 -7.11 -1.74 -13.92
CA GLU A 79 -6.13 -0.69 -13.65
C GLU A 79 -6.63 0.29 -12.57
N ILE A 80 -7.92 0.65 -12.59
CA ILE A 80 -8.53 1.50 -11.55
C ILE A 80 -8.51 0.79 -10.19
N ALA A 81 -8.81 -0.50 -10.15
CA ALA A 81 -8.73 -1.29 -8.92
C ALA A 81 -7.29 -1.35 -8.39
N GLU A 82 -6.30 -1.50 -9.27
CA GLU A 82 -4.89 -1.53 -8.90
C GLU A 82 -4.41 -0.18 -8.36
N MET A 83 -4.73 0.94 -9.04
CA MET A 83 -4.44 2.29 -8.55
C MET A 83 -5.00 2.52 -7.13
N TYR A 84 -6.21 2.02 -6.86
CA TYR A 84 -6.80 2.12 -5.53
C TYR A 84 -6.04 1.28 -4.49
N LYS A 85 -5.62 0.07 -4.85
CA LYS A 85 -4.85 -0.83 -3.98
C LYS A 85 -3.47 -0.25 -3.64
N GLU A 86 -2.79 0.35 -4.61
CA GLU A 86 -1.51 1.03 -4.39
C GLU A 86 -1.65 2.19 -3.39
N ARG A 87 -2.71 2.98 -3.52
CA ARG A 87 -3.02 4.03 -2.53
C ARG A 87 -3.23 3.47 -1.14
N TRP A 88 -3.94 2.34 -1.02
CA TRP A 88 -4.15 1.67 0.26
C TRP A 88 -2.83 1.16 0.88
N ALA A 89 -1.89 0.73 0.06
CA ALA A 89 -0.55 0.34 0.51
C ALA A 89 0.18 1.52 1.17
N ILE A 90 0.06 2.73 0.63
CA ILE A 90 0.61 3.96 1.22
C ILE A 90 -0.04 4.25 2.58
N GLU A 91 -1.36 4.20 2.68
CA GLU A 91 -2.07 4.42 3.97
C GLU A 91 -1.67 3.38 5.03
N SER A 92 -1.58 2.11 4.63
CA SER A 92 -1.14 1.01 5.50
C SER A 92 0.30 1.18 5.96
N PHE A 93 1.17 1.66 5.08
CA PHE A 93 2.56 2.01 5.39
C PHE A 93 2.64 3.12 6.43
N PHE A 94 1.95 4.26 6.24
CA PHE A 94 1.96 5.35 7.23
C PHE A 94 1.30 4.96 8.56
N ARG A 95 0.24 4.15 8.52
CA ARG A 95 -0.38 3.59 9.73
C ARG A 95 0.63 2.73 10.49
N TRP A 96 1.35 1.86 9.79
CA TRP A 96 2.38 1.02 10.39
C TRP A 96 3.50 1.86 11.03
N ILE A 97 4.01 2.87 10.32
CA ILE A 97 5.03 3.80 10.85
C ILE A 97 4.54 4.45 12.15
N LYS A 98 3.34 5.03 12.13
CA LYS A 98 2.75 5.68 13.31
C LYS A 98 2.63 4.74 14.51
N GLN A 99 2.25 3.49 14.27
CA GLN A 99 2.03 2.52 15.35
C GLN A 99 3.32 1.90 15.88
N HIS A 100 4.39 1.85 15.09
CA HIS A 100 5.52 1.00 15.41
C HIS A 100 6.86 1.74 15.55
N LEU A 101 6.97 2.96 15.07
CA LEU A 101 8.24 3.72 15.08
C LEU A 101 8.19 5.00 15.91
N ASN A 102 7.20 5.12 16.81
CA ASN A 102 7.04 6.28 17.71
C ASN A 102 7.07 7.65 16.99
N VAL A 103 6.73 7.69 15.71
CA VAL A 103 6.67 8.94 14.94
C VAL A 103 5.66 9.97 15.49
N PRO A 104 4.55 9.54 16.16
CA PRO A 104 3.63 10.51 16.81
C PRO A 104 4.29 11.36 17.90
N VAL A 105 5.40 10.87 18.49
CA VAL A 105 6.18 11.63 19.47
C VAL A 105 7.33 12.29 18.74
N LEU A 106 7.25 13.60 18.52
CA LEU A 106 8.32 14.35 17.90
C LEU A 106 9.43 14.61 18.93
N PHE A 107 10.67 14.25 18.58
CA PHE A 107 11.85 14.51 19.42
C PHE A 107 12.31 15.97 19.34
N GLY A 108 11.76 16.75 18.41
CA GLY A 108 12.03 18.17 18.26
C GLY A 108 10.95 18.85 17.42
N THR A 109 10.81 20.15 17.58
CA THR A 109 9.80 20.98 16.89
C THR A 109 10.35 21.68 15.65
N THR A 110 11.66 21.63 15.41
CA THR A 110 12.25 22.22 14.21
C THR A 110 11.96 21.36 12.98
N GLN A 111 11.83 21.99 11.83
CA GLN A 111 11.58 21.30 10.56
C GLN A 111 12.62 20.20 10.28
N ASN A 112 13.90 20.47 10.52
CA ASN A 112 14.97 19.48 10.32
C ASN A 112 14.84 18.29 11.27
N ALA A 113 14.48 18.51 12.55
CA ALA A 113 14.27 17.43 13.51
C ALA A 113 13.12 16.50 13.08
N VAL A 114 12.02 17.08 12.58
CA VAL A 114 10.88 16.32 12.08
C VAL A 114 11.26 15.51 10.83
N PHE A 115 11.95 16.12 9.88
CA PHE A 115 12.39 15.41 8.67
C PHE A 115 13.39 14.30 9.00
N ASN A 116 14.37 14.54 9.85
CA ASN A 116 15.33 13.52 10.26
C ASN A 116 14.64 12.33 10.94
N GLN A 117 13.66 12.57 11.79
CA GLN A 117 12.88 11.51 12.43
C GLN A 117 12.07 10.71 11.40
N LEU A 118 11.43 11.38 10.44
CA LEU A 118 10.69 10.72 9.36
C LEU A 118 11.61 9.87 8.47
N PHE A 119 12.75 10.41 8.06
CA PHE A 119 13.72 9.66 7.25
C PHE A 119 14.30 8.46 8.01
N ALA A 120 14.65 8.62 9.28
CA ALA A 120 15.10 7.52 10.12
C ALA A 120 14.03 6.41 10.23
N ALA A 121 12.77 6.79 10.41
CA ALA A 121 11.64 5.86 10.44
C ALA A 121 11.46 5.11 9.10
N LEU A 122 11.58 5.81 7.98
CA LEU A 122 11.51 5.22 6.63
C LEU A 122 12.64 4.22 6.41
N ILE A 123 13.88 4.60 6.71
CA ILE A 123 15.06 3.74 6.57
C ILE A 123 14.88 2.48 7.45
N THR A 124 14.48 2.65 8.70
CA THR A 124 14.23 1.53 9.62
C THR A 124 13.17 0.58 9.08
N TYR A 125 12.07 1.12 8.56
CA TYR A 125 11.01 0.30 7.93
C TYR A 125 11.55 -0.50 6.76
N VAL A 126 12.25 0.15 5.82
CA VAL A 126 12.79 -0.51 4.60
C VAL A 126 13.77 -1.61 4.99
N LEU A 127 14.68 -1.35 5.93
CA LEU A 127 15.65 -2.34 6.40
C LEU A 127 14.96 -3.54 7.07
N LEU A 128 14.03 -3.29 7.99
CA LEU A 128 13.28 -4.37 8.64
C LEU A 128 12.46 -5.18 7.64
N LYS A 129 11.82 -4.52 6.68
CA LYS A 129 11.05 -5.18 5.63
C LYS A 129 11.92 -6.02 4.72
N PHE A 130 13.07 -5.50 4.33
CA PHE A 130 14.08 -6.22 3.55
C PHE A 130 14.56 -7.48 4.29
N MET A 131 14.99 -7.33 5.55
CA MET A 131 15.46 -8.46 6.38
C MET A 131 14.38 -9.53 6.54
N HIS A 132 13.14 -9.13 6.83
CA HIS A 132 12.00 -10.03 6.93
C HIS A 132 11.75 -10.80 5.63
N THR A 133 11.69 -10.09 4.49
CA THR A 133 11.40 -10.70 3.18
C THR A 133 12.51 -11.67 2.76
N LYS A 134 13.77 -11.28 2.96
CA LYS A 134 14.91 -12.14 2.63
C LYS A 134 15.02 -13.34 3.58
N GLY A 135 14.83 -13.12 4.88
CA GLY A 135 14.84 -14.20 5.88
C GLY A 135 13.75 -15.24 5.62
N GLN A 136 12.53 -14.82 5.27
CA GLN A 136 11.45 -15.76 4.93
C GLN A 136 11.73 -16.60 3.67
N LYS A 137 12.40 -16.03 2.65
CA LYS A 137 12.71 -16.76 1.41
C LYS A 137 13.82 -17.79 1.58
N LYS A 138 14.78 -17.54 2.46
CA LYS A 138 16.00 -18.36 2.58
C LYS A 138 15.82 -19.56 3.49
N ASN A 139 14.92 -19.48 4.43
CA ASN A 139 14.73 -20.52 5.45
C ASN A 139 13.34 -21.12 5.34
N ASN A 140 13.24 -22.45 5.39
CA ASN A 140 12.01 -23.20 5.67
C ASN A 140 11.44 -22.90 7.08
N CYS A 141 11.78 -21.74 7.63
CA CYS A 141 11.37 -21.27 8.95
C CYS A 141 9.87 -21.04 9.02
N LYS A 142 9.30 -21.27 10.20
CA LYS A 142 7.91 -20.90 10.51
C LYS A 142 7.65 -19.47 10.03
N ARG A 143 6.65 -19.31 9.17
CA ARG A 143 6.25 -18.00 8.64
C ARG A 143 5.94 -17.05 9.80
N LEU A 144 6.70 -15.98 9.90
CA LEU A 144 6.41 -14.89 10.83
C LEU A 144 5.71 -13.77 10.06
N SER A 145 4.66 -13.20 10.65
CA SER A 145 4.14 -11.92 10.18
C SER A 145 5.20 -10.82 10.36
N PHE A 146 5.16 -9.78 9.54
CA PHE A 146 6.12 -8.67 9.65
C PHE A 146 6.12 -8.02 11.05
N THR A 147 4.94 -7.85 11.65
CA THR A 147 4.81 -7.35 13.01
C THR A 147 5.41 -8.30 14.05
N GLY A 148 5.19 -9.60 13.89
CA GLY A 148 5.78 -10.64 14.74
C GLY A 148 7.31 -10.68 14.62
N PHE A 149 7.84 -10.58 13.40
CA PHE A 149 9.27 -10.49 13.14
C PHE A 149 9.89 -9.25 13.83
N LYS A 150 9.33 -8.04 13.56
CA LYS A 150 9.80 -6.80 14.16
C LYS A 150 9.87 -6.88 15.69
N ARG A 151 8.78 -7.35 16.33
CA ARG A 151 8.73 -7.47 17.78
C ARG A 151 9.84 -8.37 18.31
N ARG A 152 10.01 -9.56 17.73
CA ARG A 152 11.04 -10.51 18.14
C ARG A 152 12.45 -10.03 17.84
N PHE A 153 12.65 -9.35 16.72
CA PHE A 153 13.93 -8.76 16.34
C PHE A 153 14.37 -7.68 17.35
N LEU A 154 13.47 -6.76 17.71
CA LEU A 154 13.79 -5.66 18.65
C LEU A 154 13.94 -6.14 20.10
N HIS A 155 13.36 -7.26 20.47
CA HIS A 155 13.50 -7.86 21.82
C HIS A 155 14.52 -9.00 21.88
N ASP A 156 15.28 -9.22 20.82
CA ASP A 156 16.27 -10.31 20.68
C ASP A 156 15.71 -11.71 20.97
N THR A 157 14.46 -11.95 20.58
CA THR A 157 13.72 -13.20 20.79
C THR A 157 13.46 -13.99 19.51
N LEU A 158 14.23 -13.70 18.44
CA LEU A 158 14.17 -14.47 17.21
C LEU A 158 14.69 -15.90 17.42
N SER A 159 14.05 -16.88 16.76
CA SER A 159 14.56 -18.26 16.79
C SER A 159 15.94 -18.35 16.14
N MET A 160 16.71 -19.39 16.54
CA MET A 160 18.07 -19.61 16.05
C MET A 160 18.13 -19.63 14.50
N GLU A 161 17.15 -20.25 13.85
CA GLU A 161 17.07 -20.32 12.38
C GLU A 161 16.99 -18.93 11.75
N TRP A 162 16.17 -18.04 12.33
CA TRP A 162 16.07 -16.65 11.89
C TRP A 162 17.38 -15.88 12.11
N GLN A 163 18.04 -16.07 13.26
CA GLN A 163 19.31 -15.44 13.57
C GLN A 163 20.41 -15.84 12.60
N ILE A 164 20.53 -17.15 12.29
CA ILE A 164 21.48 -17.67 11.31
C ILE A 164 21.19 -17.09 9.93
N GLY A 165 19.95 -17.13 9.46
CA GLY A 165 19.55 -16.58 8.17
C GLY A 165 19.85 -15.11 8.02
N LEU A 166 19.64 -14.30 9.08
CA LEU A 166 19.95 -12.88 9.06
C LEU A 166 21.47 -12.61 9.04
N LYS A 167 22.27 -13.36 9.79
CA LYS A 167 23.74 -13.25 9.75
C LYS A 167 24.29 -13.53 8.35
N GLU A 168 23.80 -14.57 7.68
CA GLU A 168 24.21 -14.89 6.32
C GLU A 168 23.81 -13.80 5.30
N ILE A 169 22.59 -13.22 5.44
CA ILE A 169 22.13 -12.11 4.61
C ILE A 169 23.03 -10.90 4.82
N THR A 170 23.29 -10.54 6.06
CA THR A 170 24.13 -9.38 6.40
C THR A 170 25.57 -9.55 5.86
N ARG A 171 26.16 -10.74 6.00
CA ARG A 171 27.47 -11.07 5.49
C ARG A 171 27.52 -10.96 3.96
N PHE A 172 26.57 -11.56 3.26
CA PHE A 172 26.48 -11.51 1.80
C PHE A 172 26.44 -10.08 1.26
N TYR A 173 25.60 -9.22 1.86
CA TYR A 173 25.51 -7.83 1.42
C TYR A 173 26.72 -7.00 1.84
N ALA A 174 27.36 -7.27 2.97
CA ALA A 174 28.60 -6.62 3.37
C ALA A 174 29.74 -6.93 2.39
N GLU A 175 29.87 -8.17 1.96
CA GLU A 175 30.84 -8.58 0.93
C GLU A 175 30.53 -7.91 -0.43
N LEU A 176 29.26 -7.85 -0.84
CA LEU A 176 28.84 -7.20 -2.09
C LEU A 176 29.12 -5.69 -2.11
N PHE A 177 28.91 -5.02 -0.97
CA PHE A 177 29.22 -3.60 -0.80
C PHE A 177 30.74 -3.35 -0.83
N ARG A 178 31.52 -4.23 -0.21
CA ARG A 178 32.97 -4.14 -0.20
C ARG A 178 33.55 -4.23 -1.62
N ILE A 179 33.10 -5.23 -2.41
CA ILE A 179 33.52 -5.38 -3.81
C ILE A 179 33.18 -4.13 -4.63
N LYS A 180 32.00 -3.55 -4.46
CA LYS A 180 31.59 -2.33 -5.18
C LYS A 180 32.38 -1.07 -4.77
N MET A 181 32.85 -0.99 -3.53
CA MET A 181 33.66 0.15 -3.09
C MET A 181 35.09 0.06 -3.64
N ASP A 182 35.63 -1.16 -3.80
CA ASP A 182 36.94 -1.40 -4.38
C ASP A 182 37.01 -1.07 -5.91
N ASP A 183 35.84 -1.09 -6.59
CA ASP A 183 35.71 -0.71 -8.01
C ASP A 183 35.64 0.82 -8.24
N PHE A 184 35.55 1.63 -7.20
CA PHE A 184 35.48 3.09 -7.25
C PHE A 184 36.75 3.81 -6.69
N GLY A 185 37.80 3.06 -6.35
CA GLY A 185 39.09 3.54 -5.83
C GLY A 185 40.15 3.77 -6.87
#